data_d4cb635bfcf50bbebbfe078286dcda33
#
_entry.id   d4cb635bfcf50bbebbfe078286dcda33
#
_cell.length_a   1.000
_cell.length_b   1.000
_cell.length_c   1.000
_cell.angle_alpha   90.00
_cell.angle_beta   90.00
_cell.angle_gamma   90.00
#
_symmetry.space_group_name_H-M   'P 1'
#
loop_
_entity.id
_entity.type
_entity.pdbx_description
1 polymer ?
#
loop_
_entity_poly.entity_id
_entity_poly.type
_entity_poly.pdbx_seq_one_letter_code
_entity_poly.pdbx_strand_id
1 'polypeptide(L)'
;MPLLKLSVSEKIDYSRRQSLLSQLSSMVATCFSKPETYVMVIIEQNSIMMSGSIAPAAFASLSSIGGINSKNNNAFAKKLCTFLNDEFRIEPNRVYINFVDVDAGNWGWNGGTFG
;
A
#
# COMPACT_ATOMS: atom_id res chain seq x y z
N MET A 1 -0.44 -13.17 -3.80
CA MET A 1 0.81 -12.64 -3.22
C MET A 1 0.85 -11.12 -3.35
N PRO A 2 0.20 -10.37 -2.49
CA PRO A 2 0.30 -8.92 -2.57
C PRO A 2 1.36 -8.37 -1.62
N LEU A 3 2.03 -7.33 -2.11
CA LEU A 3 2.96 -6.53 -1.33
C LEU A 3 2.54 -5.06 -1.42
N LEU A 4 2.29 -4.44 -0.28
CA LEU A 4 2.06 -3.00 -0.21
C LEU A 4 3.28 -2.32 0.41
N LYS A 5 3.89 -1.40 -0.33
CA LYS A 5 4.90 -0.48 0.21
C LYS A 5 4.28 0.90 0.26
N LEU A 6 4.19 1.46 1.46
CA LEU A 6 3.60 2.77 1.70
C LEU A 6 4.62 3.71 2.30
N SER A 7 4.90 4.82 1.61
CA SER A 7 5.73 5.91 2.12
C SER A 7 4.85 7.08 2.46
N VAL A 8 4.99 7.62 3.67
CA VAL A 8 4.27 8.80 4.12
C VAL A 8 5.27 9.88 4.51
N SER A 9 4.92 11.15 4.26
CA SER A 9 5.78 12.27 4.65
C SER A 9 5.67 12.61 6.12
N GLU A 10 4.59 12.18 6.78
CA GLU A 10 4.29 12.52 8.16
C GLU A 10 4.92 11.55 9.13
N LYS A 11 5.18 12.01 10.34
CA LYS A 11 5.79 11.18 11.37
C LYS A 11 4.88 10.01 11.74
N ILE A 12 5.47 8.81 11.81
CA ILE A 12 4.79 7.60 12.25
C ILE A 12 5.08 7.41 13.74
N ASP A 13 4.03 7.43 14.57
CA ASP A 13 4.15 7.07 15.97
C ASP A 13 4.42 5.56 16.05
N TYR A 14 5.59 5.20 16.56
CA TYR A 14 6.03 3.81 16.63
C TYR A 14 5.04 2.93 17.43
N SER A 15 4.38 3.49 18.46
CA SER A 15 3.39 2.76 19.26
C SER A 15 2.16 2.36 18.46
N ARG A 16 1.90 3.02 17.34
CA ARG A 16 0.74 2.75 16.49
C ARG A 16 1.05 1.84 15.30
N ARG A 17 2.31 1.46 15.11
CA ARG A 17 2.73 0.75 13.90
C ARG A 17 1.97 -0.55 13.67
N GLN A 18 1.74 -1.34 14.73
CA GLN A 18 1.03 -2.61 14.58
C GLN A 18 -0.42 -2.41 14.15
N SER A 19 -1.12 -1.44 14.72
CA SER A 19 -2.48 -1.12 14.32
C SER A 19 -2.55 -0.64 12.88
N LEU A 20 -1.63 0.23 12.48
CA LEU A 20 -1.59 0.73 11.10
C LEU A 20 -1.32 -0.40 10.10
N LEU A 21 -0.34 -1.25 10.40
CA LEU A 21 -0.01 -2.40 9.55
C LEU A 21 -1.18 -3.38 9.45
N SER A 22 -1.87 -3.66 10.57
CA SER A 22 -3.01 -4.57 10.57
C SER A 22 -4.16 -4.04 9.71
N GLN A 23 -4.45 -2.75 9.79
CA GLN A 23 -5.50 -2.13 8.98
C GLN A 23 -5.17 -2.20 7.49
N LEU A 24 -3.92 -1.90 7.14
CA LEU A 24 -3.46 -1.95 5.75
C LEU A 24 -3.45 -3.37 5.20
N SER A 25 -3.01 -4.35 5.99
CA SER A 25 -3.00 -5.76 5.60
C SER A 25 -4.41 -6.27 5.29
N SER A 26 -5.36 -5.97 6.17
CA SER A 26 -6.77 -6.34 5.97
C SER A 26 -7.36 -5.67 4.73
N MET A 27 -7.03 -4.40 4.51
CA MET A 27 -7.50 -3.65 3.35
C MET A 27 -7.03 -4.28 2.03
N VAL A 28 -5.75 -4.64 1.96
CA VAL A 28 -5.17 -5.29 0.78
C VAL A 28 -5.84 -6.64 0.53
N ALA A 29 -5.95 -7.47 1.56
CA ALA A 29 -6.56 -8.80 1.45
C ALA A 29 -7.99 -8.70 0.91
N THR A 30 -8.77 -7.75 1.44
CA THR A 30 -10.16 -7.57 1.04
C THR A 30 -10.30 -7.03 -0.38
N CYS A 31 -9.56 -5.97 -0.71
CA CYS A 31 -9.69 -5.30 -2.00
C CYS A 31 -9.24 -6.17 -3.17
N PHE A 32 -8.25 -7.05 -2.96
CA PHE A 32 -7.69 -7.87 -4.02
C PHE A 32 -8.09 -9.33 -3.92
N SER A 33 -8.98 -9.67 -2.97
CA SER A 33 -9.49 -11.03 -2.75
C SER A 33 -8.35 -12.03 -2.58
N LYS A 34 -7.38 -11.68 -1.73
CA LYS A 34 -6.22 -12.53 -1.44
C LYS A 34 -6.24 -12.96 0.01
N PRO A 35 -5.77 -14.18 0.33
CA PRO A 35 -5.61 -14.60 1.73
C PRO A 35 -4.63 -13.68 2.45
N GLU A 36 -5.00 -13.20 3.63
CA GLU A 36 -4.12 -12.29 4.39
C GLU A 36 -2.79 -12.96 4.78
N THR A 37 -2.77 -14.29 4.86
CA THR A 37 -1.56 -15.09 5.10
C THR A 37 -0.42 -14.73 4.14
N TYR A 38 -0.74 -14.28 2.93
CA TYR A 38 0.26 -13.96 1.91
C TYR A 38 0.51 -12.46 1.74
N VAL A 39 -0.14 -11.62 2.54
CA VAL A 39 0.00 -10.17 2.42
C VAL A 39 1.22 -9.69 3.19
N MET A 40 2.07 -8.92 2.53
CA MET A 40 3.16 -8.19 3.18
C MET A 40 2.89 -6.70 3.08
N VAL A 41 3.07 -5.98 4.18
CA VAL A 41 2.90 -4.53 4.24
C VAL A 41 4.14 -3.90 4.82
N ILE A 42 4.65 -2.88 4.15
CA ILE A 42 5.76 -2.05 4.62
C ILE A 42 5.23 -0.63 4.74
N ILE A 43 5.45 0.00 5.88
CA ILE A 43 5.15 1.42 6.06
C ILE A 43 6.42 2.12 6.51
N GLU A 44 6.73 3.25 5.87
CA GLU A 44 7.93 4.01 6.18
C GLU A 44 7.68 5.50 6.03
N GLN A 45 8.44 6.29 6.77
CA GLN A 45 8.44 7.73 6.64
C GLN A 45 9.55 8.15 5.71
N ASN A 46 9.22 9.00 4.72
CA ASN A 46 10.18 9.54 3.78
C ASN A 46 9.92 11.02 3.54
N SER A 47 10.94 11.75 3.15
CA SER A 47 10.77 13.12 2.69
C SER A 47 10.15 13.09 1.31
N ILE A 48 9.03 13.78 1.13
CA ILE A 48 8.27 13.78 -0.13
C ILE A 48 7.96 15.22 -0.52
N MET A 49 8.22 15.53 -1.79
CA MET A 49 7.74 16.78 -2.41
C MET A 49 6.83 16.41 -3.56
N MET A 50 5.67 17.02 -3.62
CA MET A 50 4.71 16.86 -4.71
C MET A 50 4.18 18.22 -5.09
N SER A 51 4.05 18.48 -6.39
CA SER A 51 3.58 19.76 -6.92
C SER A 51 4.41 20.94 -6.41
N GLY A 52 5.71 20.73 -6.19
CA GLY A 52 6.61 21.77 -5.68
C GLY A 52 6.40 22.12 -4.21
N SER A 53 5.69 21.30 -3.45
CA SER A 53 5.34 21.56 -2.04
C SER A 53 5.68 20.36 -1.16
N ILE A 54 6.13 20.65 0.07
CA ILE A 54 6.38 19.63 1.09
C ILE A 54 5.17 19.41 2.01
N ALA A 55 3.99 19.91 1.65
CA ALA A 55 2.76 19.59 2.37
C ALA A 55 2.58 18.07 2.45
N PRO A 56 1.79 17.57 3.42
CA PRO A 56 1.62 16.13 3.62
C PRO A 56 1.29 15.37 2.33
N ALA A 57 2.03 14.30 2.08
CA ALA A 57 1.89 13.49 0.87
C ALA A 57 2.25 12.03 1.14
N ALA A 58 1.84 11.14 0.24
CA ALA A 58 2.17 9.73 0.32
C ALA A 58 2.35 9.12 -1.07
N PHE A 59 3.16 8.06 -1.12
CA PHE A 59 3.30 7.21 -2.29
C PHE A 59 3.12 5.76 -1.88
N ALA A 60 2.32 5.01 -2.63
CA ALA A 60 2.14 3.59 -2.41
C ALA A 60 2.44 2.80 -3.67
N SER A 61 3.06 1.63 -3.50
CA SER A 61 3.24 0.64 -4.56
C SER A 61 2.57 -0.65 -4.12
N LEU A 62 1.60 -1.10 -4.90
CA LEU A 62 0.88 -2.35 -4.65
C LEU A 62 1.22 -3.33 -5.76
N SER A 63 1.99 -4.36 -5.42
CA SER A 63 2.36 -5.43 -6.34
C SER A 63 1.58 -6.70 -5.98
N SER A 64 1.13 -7.44 -6.99
CA SER A 64 0.40 -8.68 -6.75
C SER A 64 0.53 -9.61 -7.94
N ILE A 65 0.49 -10.92 -7.67
CA ILE A 65 0.33 -11.94 -8.71
C ILE A 65 -1.17 -12.06 -8.96
N GLY A 66 -1.65 -11.41 -10.01
CA GLY A 66 -3.08 -11.36 -10.33
C GLY A 66 -3.86 -10.41 -9.43
N GLY A 67 -5.11 -10.20 -9.76
CA GLY A 67 -6.00 -9.30 -9.03
C GLY A 67 -5.82 -7.83 -9.35
N ILE A 68 -4.86 -7.48 -10.18
CA ILE A 68 -4.62 -6.09 -10.60
C ILE A 68 -5.54 -5.78 -11.78
N ASN A 69 -6.55 -5.00 -11.53
CA ASN A 69 -7.51 -4.53 -12.53
C ASN A 69 -8.15 -3.22 -12.06
N SER A 70 -8.81 -2.53 -12.98
CA SER A 70 -9.37 -1.21 -12.70
C SER A 70 -10.35 -1.21 -11.51
N LYS A 71 -11.19 -2.23 -11.41
CA LYS A 71 -12.19 -2.34 -10.32
C LYS A 71 -11.51 -2.44 -8.96
N ASN A 72 -10.58 -3.37 -8.81
CA ASN A 72 -9.87 -3.60 -7.55
C ASN A 72 -8.97 -2.42 -7.21
N ASN A 73 -8.26 -1.88 -8.21
CA ASN A 73 -7.36 -0.76 -8.02
C ASN A 73 -8.10 0.49 -7.54
N ASN A 74 -9.24 0.79 -8.15
CA ASN A 74 -10.06 1.94 -7.73
C ASN A 74 -10.62 1.76 -6.33
N ALA A 75 -11.07 0.56 -5.98
CA ALA A 75 -11.56 0.26 -4.64
C ALA A 75 -10.47 0.47 -3.59
N PHE A 76 -9.27 -0.03 -3.88
CA PHE A 76 -8.13 0.12 -2.97
C PHE A 76 -7.70 1.59 -2.86
N ALA A 77 -7.60 2.30 -3.97
CA ALA A 77 -7.21 3.72 -3.98
C ALA A 77 -8.14 4.55 -3.09
N LYS A 78 -9.44 4.31 -3.19
CA LYS A 78 -10.44 5.02 -2.38
C LYS A 78 -10.24 4.75 -0.90
N LYS A 79 -10.09 3.49 -0.53
CA LYS A 79 -9.92 3.09 0.88
C LYS A 79 -8.60 3.59 1.45
N LEU A 80 -7.52 3.50 0.67
CA LEU A 80 -6.21 3.96 1.11
C LEU A 80 -6.21 5.47 1.34
N CYS A 81 -6.80 6.25 0.44
CA CYS A 81 -6.88 7.69 0.59
C CYS A 81 -7.69 8.10 1.82
N THR A 82 -8.80 7.41 2.12
CA THR A 82 -9.56 7.63 3.35
C THR A 82 -8.70 7.34 4.58
N PHE A 83 -7.99 6.21 4.57
CA PHE A 83 -7.08 5.83 5.67
C PHE A 83 -5.99 6.90 5.88
N LEU A 84 -5.36 7.35 4.80
CA LEU A 84 -4.28 8.32 4.88
C LEU A 84 -4.77 9.69 5.39
N ASN A 85 -5.97 10.09 5.00
CA ASN A 85 -6.54 11.32 5.51
C ASN A 85 -6.91 11.22 6.99
N ASP A 86 -7.51 10.10 7.40
CA ASP A 86 -7.90 9.89 8.79
C ASP A 86 -6.69 9.80 9.73
N GLU A 87 -5.64 9.08 9.31
CA GLU A 87 -4.51 8.75 10.17
C GLU A 87 -3.38 9.80 10.12
N PHE A 88 -3.20 10.44 8.98
CA PHE A 88 -2.04 11.32 8.73
C PHE A 88 -2.42 12.70 8.21
N ARG A 89 -3.70 12.99 8.02
CA ARG A 89 -4.16 14.26 7.43
C ARG A 89 -3.57 14.51 6.05
N ILE A 90 -3.38 13.44 5.26
CA ILE A 90 -2.89 13.53 3.88
C ILE A 90 -4.10 13.61 2.95
N GLU A 91 -4.19 14.69 2.18
CA GLU A 91 -5.27 14.91 1.24
C GLU A 91 -5.17 13.91 0.06
N PRO A 92 -6.30 13.39 -0.45
CA PRO A 92 -6.27 12.42 -1.55
C PRO A 92 -5.53 12.89 -2.80
N ASN A 93 -5.56 14.19 -3.09
CA ASN A 93 -4.86 14.74 -4.24
C ASN A 93 -3.34 14.83 -4.06
N ARG A 94 -2.83 14.40 -2.91
CA ARG A 94 -1.42 14.33 -2.61
C ARG A 94 -0.93 12.89 -2.41
N VAL A 95 -1.65 11.95 -3.01
CA VAL A 95 -1.33 10.52 -2.92
C VAL A 95 -1.19 9.96 -4.34
N TYR A 96 -0.05 9.37 -4.65
CA TYR A 96 0.12 8.53 -5.83
C TYR A 96 0.19 7.08 -5.44
N ILE A 97 -0.41 6.21 -6.26
CA ILE A 97 -0.39 4.77 -6.06
C ILE A 97 -0.02 4.11 -7.39
N ASN A 98 1.00 3.26 -7.38
CA ASN A 98 1.31 2.42 -8.52
C ASN A 98 0.81 1.00 -8.26
N PHE A 99 0.22 0.38 -9.27
CA PHE A 99 -0.23 -1.00 -9.23
C PHE A 99 0.60 -1.81 -10.21
N VAL A 100 1.19 -2.90 -9.72
CA VAL A 100 2.12 -3.72 -10.50
C VAL A 100 1.62 -5.16 -10.53
N ASP A 101 1.29 -5.64 -11.72
CA ASP A 101 0.93 -7.04 -11.93
C ASP A 101 2.21 -7.84 -12.16
N VAL A 102 2.49 -8.83 -11.31
CA VAL A 102 3.73 -9.60 -11.33
C VAL A 102 3.43 -11.02 -11.75
N ASP A 103 4.22 -11.56 -12.69
CA ASP A 103 4.13 -12.97 -13.05
C ASP A 103 4.61 -13.84 -11.90
N ALA A 104 3.98 -15.00 -11.72
CA ALA A 104 4.31 -15.92 -10.63
C ALA A 104 5.80 -16.32 -10.60
N GLY A 105 6.41 -16.49 -11.77
CA GLY A 105 7.82 -16.83 -11.89
C GLY A 105 8.77 -15.73 -11.46
N ASN A 106 8.25 -14.50 -11.29
CA ASN A 106 9.04 -13.34 -10.88
C ASN A 106 8.83 -12.97 -9.42
N TRP A 107 8.21 -13.87 -8.63
CA TRP A 107 7.97 -13.65 -7.20
C TRP A 107 8.57 -14.77 -6.39
N GLY A 108 9.61 -14.45 -5.63
CA GLY A 108 10.31 -15.41 -4.77
C GLY A 108 9.63 -15.56 -3.42
N TRP A 109 9.52 -16.79 -2.96
CA TRP A 109 9.00 -17.12 -1.64
C TRP A 109 9.54 -18.47 -1.20
N ASN A 110 9.92 -18.56 0.06
CA ASN A 110 10.36 -19.81 0.70
C ASN A 110 11.46 -20.55 -0.09
N GLY A 111 12.41 -19.77 -0.62
CA GLY A 111 13.56 -20.33 -1.32
C GLY A 111 13.34 -20.69 -2.78
N GLY A 112 12.18 -20.36 -3.34
CA GLY A 112 11.85 -20.61 -4.75
C GLY A 112 10.99 -19.50 -5.31
N THR A 113 10.21 -19.81 -6.34
CA THR A 113 9.24 -18.89 -6.92
C THR A 113 7.87 -19.54 -6.97
N PHE A 114 6.84 -18.73 -7.21
CA PHE A 114 5.47 -19.25 -7.35
C PHE A 114 5.16 -19.83 -8.73
N GLY A 115 6.06 -19.62 -9.67
CA GLY A 115 5.90 -20.15 -11.03
C GLY A 115 6.69 -21.39 -11.32
#